data_a81d78415763d7ef2db72c000985df51
#
_entry.id   a81d78415763d7ef2db72c000985df51
#
_cell.length_a   1.000
_cell.length_b   1.000
_cell.length_c   1.000
_cell.angle_alpha   90.00
_cell.angle_beta   90.00
_cell.angle_gamma   90.00
#
_symmetry.space_group_name_H-M   'P 1'
#
loop_
_entity.id
_entity.type
_entity.pdbx_description
1 polymer ?
#
loop_
_entity_poly.entity_id
_entity_poly.type
_entity_poly.pdbx_seq_one_letter_code
_entity_poly.pdbx_strand_id
1 'polypeptide(L)'
;MILNSISVDCVIFGFDKSGLQVLLNQIDKEALQQALPKQASSEQIKQIYEKHPVLTGDNYWSLFGEHVPEDKDLDEFAKELLLQATGLNDVYLQQINAFGSLDRVPYTRVITIGYYALINPEYYNLKQSSLAKSLQWFNLNELPTLCFDHEIIIDKALGKLRQEVMYHPAGFHLLPEKFTLSEIQLLYEVILNKKMDTRNFRKKLAKMELLIDSGEKQQNVAHRAAKLYQFDIQVYEKLKQEGLNFRIE
;
A
#
# COMPACT_ATOMS: atom_id res chain seq x y z
N MET A 1 28.94 18.44 1.98
CA MET A 1 27.96 18.20 3.07
C MET A 1 27.37 16.81 2.83
N ILE A 2 27.48 15.92 3.78
CA ILE A 2 26.91 14.57 3.70
C ILE A 2 25.43 14.65 4.12
N LEU A 3 24.54 13.97 3.39
CA LEU A 3 23.14 13.92 3.73
C LEU A 3 22.94 12.88 4.86
N ASN A 4 22.40 13.31 5.99
CA ASN A 4 22.15 12.45 7.15
C ASN A 4 20.65 12.16 7.36
N SER A 5 19.80 12.53 6.37
CA SER A 5 18.35 12.44 6.53
C SER A 5 17.78 11.43 5.52
N ILE A 6 17.58 10.21 5.99
CA ILE A 6 16.91 9.12 5.27
C ILE A 6 15.60 8.84 6.00
N SER A 7 14.52 8.67 5.25
CA SER A 7 13.22 8.26 5.78
C SER A 7 12.67 7.05 5.02
N VAL A 8 11.67 6.43 5.59
CA VAL A 8 10.83 5.41 4.96
C VAL A 8 9.42 5.94 4.87
N ASP A 9 8.76 5.78 3.72
CA ASP A 9 7.32 6.03 3.54
C ASP A 9 6.64 4.75 3.06
N CYS A 10 5.56 4.33 3.73
CA CYS A 10 4.84 3.09 3.45
C CYS A 10 3.45 3.36 2.87
N VAL A 11 3.20 2.82 1.67
CA VAL A 11 1.88 2.79 1.04
C VAL A 11 1.19 1.49 1.42
N ILE A 12 0.08 1.54 2.14
CA ILE A 12 -0.68 0.36 2.55
C ILE A 12 -1.89 0.23 1.64
N PHE A 13 -1.86 -0.75 0.73
CA PHE A 13 -2.98 -1.07 -0.12
C PHE A 13 -3.94 -2.05 0.55
N GLY A 14 -5.23 -1.80 0.40
CA GLY A 14 -6.32 -2.68 0.75
C GLY A 14 -7.24 -2.92 -0.43
N PHE A 15 -8.03 -3.98 -0.38
CA PHE A 15 -9.01 -4.28 -1.40
C PHE A 15 -10.31 -4.76 -0.76
N ASP A 16 -11.42 -4.17 -1.19
CA ASP A 16 -12.78 -4.60 -0.85
C ASP A 16 -13.73 -4.47 -2.05
N LYS A 17 -15.03 -4.54 -1.81
CA LYS A 17 -16.07 -4.41 -2.85
C LYS A 17 -16.10 -3.04 -3.52
N SER A 18 -15.58 -2.00 -2.87
CA SER A 18 -15.47 -0.65 -3.43
C SER A 18 -14.25 -0.46 -4.34
N GLY A 19 -13.33 -1.42 -4.34
CA GLY A 19 -12.12 -1.42 -5.18
C GLY A 19 -10.82 -1.40 -4.39
N LEU A 20 -9.75 -0.95 -5.05
CA LEU A 20 -8.44 -0.80 -4.44
C LEU A 20 -8.38 0.50 -3.63
N GLN A 21 -7.93 0.39 -2.40
CA GLN A 21 -7.86 1.48 -1.43
C GLN A 21 -6.44 1.68 -0.93
N VAL A 22 -6.17 2.85 -0.38
CA VAL A 22 -4.96 3.15 0.37
C VAL A 22 -5.32 3.62 1.78
N LEU A 23 -4.60 3.14 2.77
CA LEU A 23 -4.72 3.61 4.14
C LEU A 23 -3.86 4.85 4.32
N LEU A 24 -4.47 5.93 4.79
CA LEU A 24 -3.80 7.18 5.07
C LEU A 24 -3.92 7.55 6.55
N ASN A 25 -2.92 8.27 7.01
CA ASN A 25 -2.85 8.86 8.34
C ASN A 25 -3.20 10.35 8.25
N GLN A 26 -4.05 10.82 9.18
CA GLN A 26 -4.31 12.24 9.35
C GLN A 26 -3.31 12.85 10.33
N ILE A 27 -2.59 13.87 9.86
CA ILE A 27 -1.66 14.65 10.66
C ILE A 27 -2.31 16.00 10.95
N ASP A 28 -2.15 16.53 12.17
CA ASP A 28 -2.60 17.88 12.48
C ASP A 28 -1.55 18.94 12.16
N LYS A 29 -2.03 20.18 12.15
CA LYS A 29 -1.19 21.36 11.89
C LYS A 29 -0.08 21.52 12.92
N GLU A 30 -0.32 21.17 14.17
CA GLU A 30 0.65 21.29 15.25
C GLU A 30 1.83 20.33 15.04
N ALA A 31 1.55 19.09 14.67
CA ALA A 31 2.59 18.11 14.36
C ALA A 31 3.46 18.57 13.18
N LEU A 32 2.83 19.14 12.13
CA LEU A 32 3.56 19.66 10.99
C LEU A 32 4.38 20.90 11.35
N GLN A 33 3.84 21.84 12.16
CA GLN A 33 4.56 23.01 12.61
C GLN A 33 5.80 22.67 13.46
N GLN A 34 5.73 21.59 14.25
CA GLN A 34 6.89 21.09 15.00
C GLN A 34 7.99 20.53 14.10
N ALA A 35 7.63 20.04 12.90
CA ALA A 35 8.59 19.56 11.89
C ALA A 35 9.28 20.69 11.12
N LEU A 36 8.73 21.92 11.13
CA LEU A 36 9.36 23.04 10.48
C LEU A 36 10.67 23.45 11.18
N PRO A 37 11.66 23.98 10.44
CA PRO A 37 12.92 24.41 11.03
C PRO A 37 12.70 25.46 12.10
N LYS A 38 13.12 25.20 13.33
CA LYS A 38 12.99 26.13 14.46
C LYS A 38 13.70 27.47 14.23
N GLN A 39 14.65 27.51 13.30
CA GLN A 39 15.45 28.69 12.95
C GLN A 39 14.98 29.40 11.65
N ALA A 40 13.88 28.88 11.03
CA ALA A 40 13.37 29.50 9.82
C ALA A 40 12.80 30.89 10.12
N SER A 41 13.17 31.89 9.30
CA SER A 41 12.57 33.20 9.37
C SER A 41 11.09 33.16 8.96
N SER A 42 10.31 34.19 9.38
CA SER A 42 8.91 34.32 8.98
C SER A 42 8.74 34.34 7.45
N GLU A 43 9.70 34.93 6.73
CA GLU A 43 9.68 34.96 5.26
C GLU A 43 9.93 33.59 4.64
N GLN A 44 10.84 32.80 5.20
CA GLN A 44 11.07 31.42 4.74
C GLN A 44 9.84 30.52 4.99
N ILE A 45 9.20 30.66 6.13
CA ILE A 45 7.95 29.94 6.46
C ILE A 45 6.85 30.33 5.47
N LYS A 46 6.70 31.62 5.17
CA LYS A 46 5.73 32.11 4.17
C LYS A 46 5.99 31.50 2.79
N GLN A 47 7.23 31.48 2.31
CA GLN A 47 7.62 30.88 1.05
C GLN A 47 7.33 29.36 1.01
N ILE A 48 7.48 28.63 2.14
CA ILE A 48 7.11 27.23 2.25
C ILE A 48 5.60 27.07 2.03
N TYR A 49 4.77 27.87 2.69
CA TYR A 49 3.31 27.80 2.55
C TYR A 49 2.84 28.24 1.14
N GLU A 50 3.48 29.23 0.52
CA GLU A 50 3.18 29.65 -0.86
C GLU A 50 3.46 28.53 -1.88
N LYS A 51 4.58 27.80 -1.71
CA LYS A 51 4.95 26.68 -2.58
C LYS A 51 4.12 25.42 -2.32
N HIS A 52 3.66 25.24 -1.09
CA HIS A 52 2.90 24.08 -0.64
C HIS A 52 1.61 24.49 0.07
N PRO A 53 0.60 24.98 -0.70
CA PRO A 53 -0.65 25.50 -0.12
C PRO A 53 -1.40 24.48 0.75
N VAL A 54 -1.21 23.18 0.48
CA VAL A 54 -1.79 22.12 1.32
C VAL A 54 -1.40 22.30 2.79
N LEU A 55 -0.21 22.84 3.09
CA LEU A 55 0.28 23.05 4.45
C LEU A 55 -0.37 24.24 5.17
N THR A 56 -1.33 24.93 4.57
CA THR A 56 -2.11 26.03 5.19
C THR A 56 -3.42 25.54 5.82
N GLY A 57 -3.86 24.31 5.53
CA GLY A 57 -5.06 23.71 6.11
C GLY A 57 -4.90 23.33 7.59
N ASP A 58 -5.94 22.76 8.17
CA ASP A 58 -5.93 22.35 9.58
C ASP A 58 -5.67 20.84 9.75
N ASN A 59 -5.92 20.05 8.71
CA ASN A 59 -5.72 18.60 8.70
C ASN A 59 -5.10 18.17 7.37
N TYR A 60 -4.14 17.28 7.46
CA TYR A 60 -3.42 16.75 6.30
C TYR A 60 -3.50 15.24 6.28
N TRP A 61 -3.59 14.69 5.07
CA TRP A 61 -3.46 13.26 4.85
C TRP A 61 -2.06 12.93 4.37
N SER A 62 -1.49 11.87 4.92
CA SER A 62 -0.14 11.45 4.60
C SER A 62 -0.02 9.93 4.56
N LEU A 63 1.04 9.45 3.94
CA LEU A 63 1.54 8.11 4.13
C LEU A 63 2.10 7.93 5.54
N PHE A 64 2.34 6.69 5.93
CA PHE A 64 3.07 6.36 7.14
C PHE A 64 4.56 6.51 6.84
N GLY A 65 5.18 7.52 7.41
CA GLY A 65 6.57 7.81 7.17
C GLY A 65 7.29 8.29 8.42
N GLU A 66 8.57 7.90 8.55
CA GLU A 66 9.42 8.31 9.66
C GLU A 66 10.89 8.27 9.24
N HIS A 67 11.73 9.05 9.93
CA HIS A 67 13.18 9.02 9.75
C HIS A 67 13.78 7.71 10.27
N VAL A 68 14.67 7.12 9.47
CA VAL A 68 15.33 5.87 9.82
C VAL A 68 16.40 6.12 10.89
N PRO A 69 16.33 5.43 12.05
CA PRO A 69 17.39 5.47 13.06
C PRO A 69 18.72 4.95 12.50
N GLU A 70 19.82 5.43 13.04
CA GLU A 70 21.17 5.06 12.57
C GLU A 70 21.51 3.58 12.82
N ASP A 71 20.81 2.93 13.74
CA ASP A 71 21.04 1.55 14.18
C ASP A 71 20.03 0.55 13.60
N LYS A 72 19.24 0.94 12.58
CA LYS A 72 18.19 0.10 11.99
C LYS A 72 18.40 -0.14 10.50
N ASP A 73 18.18 -1.40 10.10
CA ASP A 73 18.05 -1.75 8.70
C ASP A 73 16.71 -1.25 8.11
N LEU A 74 16.71 -0.88 6.82
CA LEU A 74 15.54 -0.28 6.17
C LEU A 74 14.30 -1.18 6.20
N ASP A 75 14.46 -2.47 5.87
CA ASP A 75 13.35 -3.42 5.80
C ASP A 75 12.79 -3.74 7.21
N GLU A 76 13.66 -3.84 8.20
CA GLU A 76 13.29 -4.03 9.59
C GLU A 76 12.53 -2.81 10.12
N PHE A 77 13.07 -1.62 9.88
CA PHE A 77 12.44 -0.38 10.31
C PHE A 77 11.07 -0.15 9.64
N ALA A 78 10.93 -0.45 8.34
CA ALA A 78 9.65 -0.35 7.64
C ALA A 78 8.58 -1.28 8.26
N LYS A 79 8.94 -2.50 8.65
CA LYS A 79 8.04 -3.43 9.37
C LYS A 79 7.66 -2.90 10.75
N GLU A 80 8.63 -2.42 11.51
CA GLU A 80 8.38 -1.83 12.84
C GLU A 80 7.48 -0.60 12.75
N LEU A 81 7.72 0.29 11.77
CA LEU A 81 6.89 1.46 11.53
C LEU A 81 5.43 1.09 11.26
N LEU A 82 5.20 0.11 10.38
CA LEU A 82 3.87 -0.39 10.09
C LEU A 82 3.20 -0.98 11.34
N LEU A 83 3.93 -1.81 12.09
CA LEU A 83 3.42 -2.42 13.32
C LEU A 83 3.04 -1.35 14.35
N GLN A 84 3.87 -0.36 14.58
CA GLN A 84 3.64 0.72 15.53
C GLN A 84 2.47 1.63 15.11
N ALA A 85 2.42 1.98 13.81
CA ALA A 85 1.42 2.91 13.29
C ALA A 85 0.03 2.27 13.16
N THR A 86 -0.06 0.98 12.82
CA THR A 86 -1.31 0.34 12.42
C THR A 86 -1.66 -0.90 13.25
N GLY A 87 -0.70 -1.45 13.99
CA GLY A 87 -0.82 -2.75 14.66
C GLY A 87 -0.75 -3.94 13.71
N LEU A 88 -0.36 -3.72 12.44
CA LEU A 88 -0.23 -4.76 11.43
C LEU A 88 1.09 -5.50 11.59
N ASN A 89 1.02 -6.82 11.64
CA ASN A 89 2.16 -7.71 11.72
C ASN A 89 2.11 -8.71 10.56
N ASP A 90 3.26 -9.20 10.14
CA ASP A 90 3.37 -10.24 9.10
C ASP A 90 2.70 -9.88 7.75
N VAL A 91 2.78 -8.61 7.35
CA VAL A 91 2.21 -8.15 6.08
C VAL A 91 3.20 -8.32 4.92
N TYR A 92 2.65 -8.56 3.73
CA TYR A 92 3.44 -8.49 2.51
C TYR A 92 3.99 -7.07 2.34
N LEU A 93 5.30 -6.93 2.32
CA LEU A 93 6.00 -5.65 2.23
C LEU A 93 7.07 -5.71 1.14
N GLN A 94 7.09 -4.72 0.26
CA GLN A 94 8.06 -4.61 -0.84
C GLN A 94 8.58 -3.19 -0.98
N GLN A 95 9.88 -3.07 -1.18
CA GLN A 95 10.51 -1.80 -1.51
C GLN A 95 10.12 -1.35 -2.93
N ILE A 96 9.88 -0.06 -3.10
CA ILE A 96 9.51 0.56 -4.37
C ILE A 96 10.77 1.16 -5.02
N ASN A 97 11.05 2.40 -4.61
CA ASN A 97 12.12 3.25 -5.13
C ASN A 97 12.64 4.20 -4.04
N ALA A 98 13.77 4.83 -4.30
CA ALA A 98 14.20 6.02 -3.57
C ALA A 98 13.60 7.29 -4.20
N PHE A 99 13.09 8.18 -3.36
CA PHE A 99 12.53 9.47 -3.74
C PHE A 99 13.42 10.58 -3.18
N GLY A 100 14.09 11.28 -4.06
CA GLY A 100 15.13 12.23 -3.66
C GLY A 100 15.07 13.56 -4.43
N SER A 101 13.90 14.00 -4.91
CA SER A 101 13.72 15.33 -5.47
C SER A 101 14.15 16.41 -4.47
N LEU A 102 14.74 17.50 -4.94
CA LEU A 102 15.18 18.59 -4.07
C LEU A 102 14.01 19.26 -3.35
N ASP A 103 12.87 19.31 -4.02
CA ASP A 103 11.69 20.03 -3.56
C ASP A 103 10.63 19.13 -2.90
N ARG A 104 10.95 17.85 -2.64
CA ARG A 104 9.97 16.90 -2.07
C ARG A 104 9.48 17.29 -0.68
N VAL A 105 10.38 17.79 0.16
CA VAL A 105 10.07 18.34 1.48
C VAL A 105 10.59 19.78 1.53
N PRO A 106 9.71 20.77 1.75
CA PRO A 106 10.06 22.17 1.49
C PRO A 106 11.03 22.79 2.49
N TYR A 107 11.27 22.16 3.62
CA TYR A 107 12.06 22.73 4.72
C TYR A 107 13.33 21.95 5.06
N THR A 108 13.51 20.77 4.49
CA THR A 108 14.70 19.97 4.74
C THR A 108 15.00 19.02 3.59
N ARG A 109 16.27 18.68 3.44
CA ARG A 109 16.70 17.70 2.44
C ARG A 109 16.56 16.29 3.00
N VAL A 110 15.63 15.51 2.43
CA VAL A 110 15.38 14.13 2.81
C VAL A 110 15.41 13.24 1.57
N ILE A 111 15.95 12.03 1.69
CA ILE A 111 15.72 10.93 0.74
C ILE A 111 14.82 9.93 1.42
N THR A 112 13.70 9.60 0.80
CA THR A 112 12.79 8.58 1.27
C THR A 112 12.94 7.30 0.47
N ILE A 113 12.97 6.19 1.17
CA ILE A 113 12.80 4.87 0.58
C ILE A 113 11.33 4.48 0.70
N GLY A 114 10.65 4.38 -0.45
CA GLY A 114 9.25 3.99 -0.50
C GLY A 114 9.08 2.48 -0.37
N TYR A 115 8.08 2.08 0.39
CA TYR A 115 7.60 0.70 0.51
C TYR A 115 6.10 0.62 0.22
N TYR A 116 5.61 -0.55 -0.20
CA TYR A 116 4.19 -0.83 -0.17
C TYR A 116 3.90 -2.14 0.54
N ALA A 117 2.76 -2.15 1.23
CA ALA A 117 2.22 -3.32 1.91
C ALA A 117 0.86 -3.68 1.33
N LEU A 118 0.52 -4.98 1.34
CA LEU A 118 -0.76 -5.51 0.89
C LEU A 118 -1.49 -6.16 2.06
N ILE A 119 -2.71 -5.70 2.33
CA ILE A 119 -3.53 -6.26 3.40
C ILE A 119 -4.99 -6.42 2.95
N ASN A 120 -5.68 -7.38 3.54
CA ASN A 120 -7.13 -7.41 3.45
C ASN A 120 -7.74 -6.62 4.61
N PRO A 121 -8.47 -5.52 4.37
CA PRO A 121 -9.02 -4.67 5.43
C PRO A 121 -9.96 -5.41 6.40
N GLU A 122 -10.62 -6.50 5.96
CA GLU A 122 -11.55 -7.28 6.79
C GLU A 122 -10.84 -8.05 7.92
N TYR A 123 -9.54 -8.35 7.77
CA TYR A 123 -8.77 -9.10 8.77
C TYR A 123 -8.07 -8.24 9.81
N TYR A 124 -7.94 -6.95 9.55
CA TYR A 124 -7.18 -6.07 10.40
C TYR A 124 -8.07 -5.05 11.10
N ASN A 125 -8.18 -5.20 12.39
CA ASN A 125 -8.79 -4.19 13.23
C ASN A 125 -7.73 -3.11 13.51
N LEU A 126 -7.70 -2.07 12.67
CA LEU A 126 -6.76 -0.98 12.78
C LEU A 126 -6.92 -0.31 14.16
N LYS A 127 -5.95 -0.53 15.02
CA LYS A 127 -5.89 0.15 16.32
C LYS A 127 -5.27 1.52 16.10
N GLN A 128 -5.95 2.57 16.52
CA GLN A 128 -5.34 3.88 16.60
C GLN A 128 -4.08 3.82 17.47
N SER A 129 -2.94 4.21 16.89
CA SER A 129 -1.68 4.32 17.61
C SER A 129 -1.45 5.77 18.05
N SER A 130 -0.50 5.97 18.95
CA SER A 130 -0.07 7.31 19.34
C SER A 130 0.54 8.13 18.19
N LEU A 131 0.94 7.46 17.11
CA LEU A 131 1.54 8.09 15.93
C LEU A 131 0.53 8.52 14.86
N ALA A 132 -0.76 8.12 15.02
CA ALA A 132 -1.79 8.38 14.04
C ALA A 132 -3.01 9.01 14.70
N LYS A 133 -3.34 10.26 14.36
CA LYS A 133 -4.53 10.95 14.87
C LYS A 133 -5.82 10.29 14.42
N SER A 134 -5.88 9.89 13.14
CA SER A 134 -6.98 9.16 12.53
C SER A 134 -6.46 8.35 11.37
N LEU A 135 -6.97 7.14 11.22
CA LEU A 135 -6.68 6.25 10.09
C LEU A 135 -7.92 6.10 9.24
N GLN A 136 -7.79 6.26 7.94
CA GLN A 136 -8.91 6.10 7.02
C GLN A 136 -8.48 5.48 5.70
N TRP A 137 -9.32 4.57 5.20
CA TRP A 137 -9.21 4.03 3.86
C TRP A 137 -9.78 5.00 2.83
N PHE A 138 -9.04 5.24 1.77
CA PHE A 138 -9.47 6.05 0.63
C PHE A 138 -9.40 5.24 -0.65
N ASN A 139 -10.43 5.34 -1.48
CA ASN A 139 -10.38 4.79 -2.83
C ASN A 139 -9.28 5.52 -3.62
N LEU A 140 -8.47 4.78 -4.37
CA LEU A 140 -7.37 5.37 -5.16
C LEU A 140 -7.83 6.38 -6.22
N ASN A 141 -9.10 6.32 -6.64
CA ASN A 141 -9.67 7.29 -7.59
C ASN A 141 -10.19 8.57 -6.91
N GLU A 142 -10.23 8.60 -5.56
CA GLU A 142 -10.85 9.67 -4.77
C GLU A 142 -9.93 10.06 -3.61
N LEU A 143 -8.63 10.21 -3.90
CA LEU A 143 -7.66 10.59 -2.88
C LEU A 143 -7.89 12.02 -2.40
N PRO A 144 -7.79 12.27 -1.09
CA PRO A 144 -7.73 13.62 -0.57
C PRO A 144 -6.41 14.30 -0.98
N THR A 145 -6.30 15.59 -0.76
CA THR A 145 -5.01 16.28 -0.93
C THR A 145 -4.00 15.74 0.08
N LEU A 146 -2.86 15.29 -0.41
CA LEU A 146 -1.80 14.68 0.38
C LEU A 146 -0.68 15.68 0.68
N CYS A 147 0.06 15.43 1.77
CA CYS A 147 1.28 16.14 2.07
C CYS A 147 2.39 15.82 1.06
N PHE A 148 3.26 16.78 0.80
CA PHE A 148 4.51 16.62 0.07
C PHE A 148 4.34 15.95 -1.30
N ASP A 149 5.17 14.94 -1.57
CA ASP A 149 5.16 14.14 -2.79
C ASP A 149 4.49 12.77 -2.62
N HIS A 150 3.65 12.59 -1.58
CA HIS A 150 3.04 11.31 -1.24
C HIS A 150 2.15 10.74 -2.36
N GLU A 151 1.49 11.59 -3.15
CA GLU A 151 0.74 11.16 -4.34
C GLU A 151 1.66 10.48 -5.37
N ILE A 152 2.85 11.04 -5.58
CA ILE A 152 3.86 10.45 -6.47
C ILE A 152 4.33 9.08 -5.96
N ILE A 153 4.49 8.94 -4.65
CA ILE A 153 4.89 7.67 -4.03
C ILE A 153 3.78 6.61 -4.23
N ILE A 154 2.50 6.98 -4.02
CA ILE A 154 1.34 6.09 -4.26
C ILE A 154 1.30 5.66 -5.72
N ASP A 155 1.46 6.57 -6.67
CA ASP A 155 1.46 6.24 -8.09
C ASP A 155 2.57 5.26 -8.47
N LYS A 156 3.78 5.45 -7.94
CA LYS A 156 4.90 4.53 -8.16
C LYS A 156 4.65 3.17 -7.51
N ALA A 157 4.08 3.14 -6.30
CA ALA A 157 3.68 1.91 -5.62
C ALA A 157 2.64 1.14 -6.43
N LEU A 158 1.61 1.82 -6.94
CA LEU A 158 0.58 1.21 -7.79
C LEU A 158 1.18 0.66 -9.09
N GLY A 159 2.10 1.40 -9.71
CA GLY A 159 2.83 0.94 -10.89
C GLY A 159 3.63 -0.34 -10.61
N LYS A 160 4.30 -0.40 -9.45
CA LYS A 160 5.05 -1.59 -9.01
C LYS A 160 4.12 -2.76 -8.71
N LEU A 161 3.02 -2.52 -8.00
CA LEU A 161 2.00 -3.54 -7.72
C LEU A 161 1.41 -4.12 -9.02
N ARG A 162 1.12 -3.28 -10.03
CA ARG A 162 0.65 -3.73 -11.34
C ARG A 162 1.64 -4.66 -12.04
N GLN A 163 2.93 -4.37 -11.96
CA GLN A 163 3.97 -5.24 -12.49
C GLN A 163 4.04 -6.56 -11.70
N GLU A 164 4.03 -6.48 -10.37
CA GLU A 164 4.10 -7.68 -9.52
C GLU A 164 2.95 -8.65 -9.79
N VAL A 165 1.70 -8.19 -9.82
CA VAL A 165 0.54 -9.07 -10.01
C VAL A 165 0.49 -9.72 -11.40
N MET A 166 1.20 -9.20 -12.39
CA MET A 166 1.30 -9.84 -13.71
C MET A 166 2.21 -11.07 -13.71
N TYR A 167 3.26 -11.06 -12.90
CA TYR A 167 4.32 -12.08 -12.91
C TYR A 167 4.45 -12.85 -11.60
N HIS A 168 3.79 -12.39 -10.55
CA HIS A 168 3.77 -13.00 -9.22
C HIS A 168 2.37 -13.00 -8.63
N PRO A 169 2.01 -13.96 -7.79
CA PRO A 169 0.68 -14.02 -7.16
C PRO A 169 0.51 -13.05 -5.98
N ALA A 170 1.21 -11.91 -5.98
CA ALA A 170 1.17 -10.92 -4.91
C ALA A 170 -0.25 -10.46 -4.57
N GLY A 171 -1.16 -10.41 -5.55
CA GLY A 171 -2.55 -10.02 -5.34
C GLY A 171 -3.32 -10.90 -4.35
N PHE A 172 -2.89 -12.15 -4.12
CA PHE A 172 -3.56 -13.03 -3.17
C PHE A 172 -3.48 -12.53 -1.72
N HIS A 173 -2.47 -11.72 -1.36
CA HIS A 173 -2.37 -11.07 -0.05
C HIS A 173 -3.49 -10.06 0.24
N LEU A 174 -4.20 -9.60 -0.79
CA LEU A 174 -5.34 -8.70 -0.68
C LEU A 174 -6.68 -9.44 -0.54
N LEU A 175 -6.69 -10.76 -0.76
CA LEU A 175 -7.90 -11.57 -0.69
C LEU A 175 -8.08 -12.19 0.70
N PRO A 176 -9.32 -12.54 1.08
CA PRO A 176 -9.56 -13.41 2.21
C PRO A 176 -8.91 -14.78 2.00
N GLU A 177 -8.69 -15.52 3.10
CA GLU A 177 -8.14 -16.88 3.05
C GLU A 177 -8.94 -17.79 2.09
N LYS A 178 -10.27 -17.62 2.10
CA LYS A 178 -11.18 -18.30 1.18
C LYS A 178 -11.91 -17.30 0.31
N PHE A 179 -11.76 -17.39 -0.97
CA PHE A 179 -12.29 -16.46 -1.96
C PHE A 179 -12.94 -17.18 -3.16
N THR A 180 -13.74 -16.48 -3.92
CA THR A 180 -14.34 -16.96 -5.16
C THR A 180 -13.47 -16.60 -6.37
N LEU A 181 -13.66 -17.32 -7.49
CA LEU A 181 -13.02 -16.95 -8.77
C LEU A 181 -13.46 -15.59 -9.29
N SER A 182 -14.61 -15.09 -8.85
CA SER A 182 -15.08 -13.75 -9.22
C SER A 182 -14.38 -12.65 -8.43
N GLU A 183 -14.08 -12.89 -7.14
CA GLU A 183 -13.34 -11.93 -6.30
C GLU A 183 -11.90 -11.78 -6.78
N ILE A 184 -11.21 -12.89 -7.09
CA ILE A 184 -9.86 -12.80 -7.64
C ILE A 184 -9.86 -12.13 -9.03
N GLN A 185 -10.84 -12.40 -9.90
CA GLN A 185 -10.95 -11.72 -11.18
C GLN A 185 -11.15 -10.22 -10.98
N LEU A 186 -12.07 -9.81 -10.11
CA LEU A 186 -12.33 -8.41 -9.80
C LEU A 186 -11.09 -7.71 -9.27
N LEU A 187 -10.35 -8.35 -8.35
CA LEU A 187 -9.09 -7.82 -7.82
C LEU A 187 -8.09 -7.51 -8.95
N TYR A 188 -7.86 -8.47 -9.84
CA TYR A 188 -6.92 -8.27 -10.96
C TYR A 188 -7.41 -7.20 -11.95
N GLU A 189 -8.71 -7.16 -12.24
CA GLU A 189 -9.31 -6.13 -13.09
C GLU A 189 -9.12 -4.73 -12.49
N VAL A 190 -9.29 -4.59 -11.18
CA VAL A 190 -9.13 -3.31 -10.47
C VAL A 190 -7.66 -2.88 -10.43
N ILE A 191 -6.74 -3.77 -10.03
CA ILE A 191 -5.31 -3.43 -9.97
C ILE A 191 -4.78 -3.05 -11.35
N LEU A 192 -5.10 -3.85 -12.38
CA LEU A 192 -4.61 -3.64 -13.74
C LEU A 192 -5.38 -2.57 -14.52
N ASN A 193 -6.48 -2.08 -13.95
CA ASN A 193 -7.42 -1.15 -14.58
C ASN A 193 -7.86 -1.64 -15.97
N LYS A 194 -8.19 -2.93 -16.09
CA LYS A 194 -8.52 -3.58 -17.35
C LYS A 194 -9.55 -4.68 -17.15
N LYS A 195 -10.60 -4.70 -17.96
CA LYS A 195 -11.56 -5.80 -17.97
C LYS A 195 -10.95 -7.07 -18.57
N MET A 196 -11.23 -8.21 -17.96
CA MET A 196 -10.74 -9.51 -18.35
C MET A 196 -11.86 -10.39 -18.87
N ASP A 197 -11.59 -11.18 -19.91
CA ASP A 197 -12.49 -12.23 -20.33
C ASP A 197 -12.57 -13.32 -19.26
N THR A 198 -13.75 -13.50 -18.68
CA THR A 198 -13.97 -14.40 -17.55
C THR A 198 -13.57 -15.85 -17.86
N ARG A 199 -13.86 -16.33 -19.07
CA ARG A 199 -13.57 -17.71 -19.47
C ARG A 199 -12.06 -17.95 -19.58
N ASN A 200 -11.36 -17.03 -20.23
CA ASN A 200 -9.91 -17.12 -20.43
C ASN A 200 -9.17 -16.97 -19.10
N PHE A 201 -9.58 -16.00 -18.26
CA PHE A 201 -9.00 -15.81 -16.94
C PHE A 201 -9.12 -17.08 -16.07
N ARG A 202 -10.32 -17.64 -15.95
CA ARG A 202 -10.55 -18.87 -15.18
C ARG A 202 -9.79 -20.07 -15.74
N LYS A 203 -9.69 -20.19 -17.08
CA LYS A 203 -8.90 -21.25 -17.73
C LYS A 203 -7.41 -21.12 -17.39
N LYS A 204 -6.86 -19.90 -17.39
CA LYS A 204 -5.47 -19.65 -17.01
C LYS A 204 -5.21 -20.00 -15.54
N LEU A 205 -6.06 -19.56 -14.61
CA LEU A 205 -5.94 -19.89 -13.20
C LEU A 205 -5.99 -21.40 -12.95
N ALA A 206 -6.94 -22.10 -13.58
CA ALA A 206 -7.06 -23.54 -13.45
C ALA A 206 -5.82 -24.29 -13.97
N LYS A 207 -5.20 -23.80 -15.07
CA LYS A 207 -3.97 -24.37 -15.63
C LYS A 207 -2.75 -24.21 -14.72
N MET A 208 -2.73 -23.19 -13.89
CA MET A 208 -1.62 -22.94 -12.96
C MET A 208 -1.65 -23.87 -11.74
N GLU A 209 -2.79 -24.53 -11.47
CA GLU A 209 -2.99 -25.44 -10.34
C GLU A 209 -2.64 -24.84 -8.96
N LEU A 210 -2.75 -23.52 -8.84
CA LEU A 210 -2.42 -22.75 -7.62
C LEU A 210 -3.60 -22.58 -6.66
N LEU A 211 -4.77 -23.17 -6.99
CA LEU A 211 -5.98 -23.00 -6.21
C LEU A 211 -6.49 -24.37 -5.70
N ILE A 212 -6.71 -24.42 -4.40
CA ILE A 212 -7.35 -25.55 -3.73
C ILE A 212 -8.86 -25.28 -3.65
N ASP A 213 -9.72 -26.20 -4.13
CA ASP A 213 -11.17 -26.14 -3.85
C ASP A 213 -11.38 -26.46 -2.36
N SER A 214 -11.86 -25.50 -1.58
CA SER A 214 -12.06 -25.68 -0.14
C SER A 214 -13.22 -26.65 0.20
N GLY A 215 -14.00 -27.09 -0.81
CA GLY A 215 -15.23 -27.85 -0.61
C GLY A 215 -16.41 -27.03 -0.09
N GLU A 216 -16.20 -25.75 0.17
CA GLU A 216 -17.18 -24.83 0.73
C GLU A 216 -17.79 -23.91 -0.35
N LYS A 217 -18.91 -23.29 0.00
CA LYS A 217 -19.58 -22.28 -0.84
C LYS A 217 -19.85 -21.04 -0.01
N GLN A 218 -19.98 -19.90 -0.71
CA GLN A 218 -20.44 -18.65 -0.09
C GLN A 218 -21.73 -18.89 0.71
N GLN A 219 -21.83 -18.22 1.86
CA GLN A 219 -23.02 -18.22 2.70
C GLN A 219 -23.70 -16.85 2.65
N ASN A 220 -24.99 -16.81 2.98
CA ASN A 220 -25.77 -15.56 3.11
C ASN A 220 -25.80 -14.70 1.85
N VAL A 221 -25.80 -15.30 0.64
CA VAL A 221 -25.88 -14.60 -0.63
C VAL A 221 -27.26 -14.78 -1.28
N ALA A 222 -27.80 -13.72 -1.88
CA ALA A 222 -29.13 -13.75 -2.54
C ALA A 222 -29.12 -14.46 -3.91
N HIS A 223 -27.94 -14.78 -4.45
CA HIS A 223 -27.73 -15.46 -5.72
C HIS A 223 -27.18 -16.86 -5.52
N ARG A 224 -26.98 -17.63 -6.60
CA ARG A 224 -26.38 -18.98 -6.50
C ARG A 224 -25.01 -18.89 -5.83
N ALA A 225 -24.86 -19.57 -4.68
CA ALA A 225 -23.64 -19.60 -3.91
C ALA A 225 -22.45 -20.12 -4.74
N ALA A 226 -21.41 -19.33 -4.85
CA ALA A 226 -20.18 -19.69 -5.56
C ALA A 226 -19.30 -20.59 -4.69
N LYS A 227 -18.46 -21.42 -5.34
CA LYS A 227 -17.43 -22.21 -4.65
C LYS A 227 -16.34 -21.29 -4.10
N LEU A 228 -15.78 -21.68 -2.96
CA LEU A 228 -14.65 -21.02 -2.32
C LEU A 228 -13.36 -21.78 -2.61
N TYR A 229 -12.31 -21.03 -2.85
CA TYR A 229 -10.96 -21.52 -3.13
C TYR A 229 -9.96 -20.90 -2.16
N GLN A 230 -8.84 -21.58 -1.96
CA GLN A 230 -7.68 -21.07 -1.22
C GLN A 230 -6.46 -21.06 -2.13
N PHE A 231 -5.52 -20.19 -1.88
CA PHE A 231 -4.24 -20.15 -2.60
C PHE A 231 -3.28 -21.19 -2.00
N ASP A 232 -2.71 -22.04 -2.87
CA ASP A 232 -1.71 -23.04 -2.48
C ASP A 232 -0.30 -22.45 -2.54
N ILE A 233 0.15 -21.92 -1.43
CA ILE A 233 1.49 -21.33 -1.31
C ILE A 233 2.59 -22.39 -1.49
N GLN A 234 2.36 -23.64 -1.06
CA GLN A 234 3.37 -24.70 -1.14
C GLN A 234 3.59 -25.12 -2.60
N VAL A 235 2.50 -25.30 -3.34
CA VAL A 235 2.58 -25.57 -4.78
C VAL A 235 3.22 -24.40 -5.51
N TYR A 236 2.86 -23.16 -5.18
CA TYR A 236 3.47 -21.98 -5.79
C TYR A 236 5.00 -21.93 -5.58
N GLU A 237 5.47 -22.09 -4.34
CA GLU A 237 6.91 -22.04 -4.04
C GLU A 237 7.68 -23.17 -4.76
N LYS A 238 7.11 -24.37 -4.85
CA LYS A 238 7.69 -25.46 -5.63
C LYS A 238 7.79 -25.12 -7.11
N LEU A 239 6.68 -24.69 -7.71
CA LEU A 239 6.63 -24.33 -9.13
C LEU A 239 7.54 -23.15 -9.48
N LYS A 240 7.68 -22.19 -8.56
CA LYS A 240 8.60 -21.06 -8.70
C LYS A 240 10.07 -21.54 -8.81
N GLN A 241 10.47 -22.51 -7.99
CA GLN A 241 11.80 -23.13 -8.06
C GLN A 241 12.01 -23.91 -9.38
N GLU A 242 10.95 -24.49 -9.93
CA GLU A 242 10.94 -25.20 -11.21
C GLU A 242 10.85 -24.28 -12.43
N GLY A 243 10.81 -22.94 -12.23
CA GLY A 243 10.75 -21.94 -13.30
C GLY A 243 9.33 -21.63 -13.78
N LEU A 244 8.33 -21.73 -12.91
CA LEU A 244 6.96 -21.31 -13.23
C LEU A 244 6.93 -19.88 -13.78
N ASN A 245 6.41 -19.76 -14.98
CA ASN A 245 6.09 -18.47 -15.57
C ASN A 245 4.64 -18.10 -15.21
N PHE A 246 4.47 -17.50 -13.99
CA PHE A 246 3.18 -16.94 -13.61
C PHE A 246 2.88 -15.76 -14.54
N ARG A 247 1.82 -15.86 -15.32
CA ARG A 247 1.40 -14.78 -16.22
C ARG A 247 -0.11 -14.74 -16.35
N ILE A 248 -0.72 -13.71 -15.81
CA ILE A 248 -2.18 -13.52 -15.80
C ILE A 248 -2.72 -12.99 -17.14
N GLU A 249 -1.93 -12.26 -17.90
CA GLU A 249 -2.31 -11.74 -19.23
C GLU A 249 -2.13 -12.76 -20.36
#